data_d5e2511585efb00714c187fb4f0b7e7d
#
_entry.id   d5e2511585efb00714c187fb4f0b7e7d
#
_cell.length_a   1.000
_cell.length_b   1.000
_cell.length_c   1.000
_cell.angle_alpha   90.00
_cell.angle_beta   90.00
_cell.angle_gamma   90.00
#
_symmetry.space_group_name_H-M   'P 1'
#
loop_
_entity.id
_entity.type
_entity.pdbx_description
1 polymer ?
#
loop_
_entity_poly.entity_id
_entity_poly.type
_entity_poly.pdbx_seq_one_letter_code
_entity_poly.pdbx_strand_id
1 'polypeptide(L)'
;MVGDYHQKYADGMVKAAREVFHGHKVEEVRVPGTFEVPLAVKRALRKKPDAVLALGLVWQGETAHADLILNSATEALMRMMIETDIPVLHHLVGVKTEKQARDRCLGKLNRGREAAEAALRMWKLKGVGRGR
;
A
#
# COMPACT_ATOMS: atom_id res chain seq x y z
N MET A 1 4.60 0.04 4.29
CA MET A 1 5.59 -0.67 3.46
C MET A 1 5.62 -0.03 2.10
N VAL A 2 6.75 0.45 1.67
CA VAL A 2 6.86 1.33 0.49
C VAL A 2 7.91 0.79 -0.48
N GLY A 3 7.48 0.50 -1.71
CA GLY A 3 8.39 0.25 -2.82
C GLY A 3 8.98 1.58 -3.30
N ASP A 4 10.29 1.71 -3.28
CA ASP A 4 11.00 3.00 -3.38
C ASP A 4 11.70 3.23 -4.72
N TYR A 5 11.44 2.37 -5.69
CA TYR A 5 12.09 2.47 -7.00
C TYR A 5 11.82 3.83 -7.68
N HIS A 6 10.62 4.38 -7.53
CA HIS A 6 10.22 5.71 -7.99
C HIS A 6 10.02 6.64 -6.80
N GLN A 7 11.11 7.06 -6.19
CA GLN A 7 11.15 7.74 -4.90
C GLN A 7 10.25 8.98 -4.80
N LYS A 8 10.24 9.83 -5.82
CA LYS A 8 9.41 11.05 -5.85
C LYS A 8 7.92 10.73 -5.65
N TYR A 9 7.44 9.70 -6.33
CA TYR A 9 6.04 9.31 -6.26
C TYR A 9 5.73 8.56 -4.96
N ALA A 10 6.64 7.72 -4.51
CA ALA A 10 6.54 7.05 -3.22
C ALA A 10 6.47 8.07 -2.08
N ASP A 11 7.33 9.08 -2.09
CA ASP A 11 7.33 10.17 -1.10
C ASP A 11 6.00 10.92 -1.07
N GLY A 12 5.41 11.20 -2.22
CA GLY A 12 4.12 11.87 -2.32
C GLY A 12 2.99 11.06 -1.69
N MET A 13 2.97 9.76 -1.90
CA MET A 13 1.98 8.87 -1.28
C MET A 13 2.18 8.75 0.24
N VAL A 14 3.42 8.61 0.68
CA VAL A 14 3.75 8.53 2.12
C VAL A 14 3.37 9.82 2.84
N LYS A 15 3.70 10.97 2.26
CA LYS A 15 3.34 12.27 2.84
C LYS A 15 1.83 12.40 3.04
N ALA A 16 1.05 12.07 2.02
CA ALA A 16 -0.41 12.14 2.10
C ALA A 16 -1.00 11.16 3.13
N ALA A 17 -0.45 9.95 3.20
CA ALA A 17 -0.86 8.97 4.20
C ALA A 17 -0.56 9.45 5.62
N ARG A 18 0.61 10.02 5.86
CA ARG A 18 1.00 10.55 7.16
C ARG A 18 0.12 11.72 7.61
N GLU A 19 -0.33 12.56 6.69
CA GLU A 19 -1.28 13.65 6.99
C GLU A 19 -2.60 13.09 7.55
N VAL A 20 -3.11 12.00 6.93
CA VAL A 20 -4.33 11.32 7.41
C VAL A 20 -4.10 10.67 8.78
N PHE A 21 -2.92 10.09 8.99
CA PHE A 21 -2.57 9.42 10.24
C PHE A 21 -2.04 10.35 11.33
N HIS A 22 -2.25 11.64 11.20
CA HIS A 22 -1.84 12.59 12.24
C HIS A 22 -2.37 12.14 13.62
N GLY A 23 -1.48 12.06 14.59
CA GLY A 23 -1.84 11.58 15.94
C GLY A 23 -1.82 10.05 16.12
N HIS A 24 -1.57 9.29 15.07
CA HIS A 24 -1.41 7.84 15.12
C HIS A 24 0.05 7.43 15.03
N LYS A 25 0.39 6.30 15.64
CA LYS A 25 1.73 5.73 15.51
C LYS A 25 1.90 5.10 14.13
N VAL A 26 2.89 5.55 13.39
CA VAL A 26 3.21 5.05 12.03
C VAL A 26 4.66 4.59 11.97
N GLU A 27 4.87 3.36 11.55
CA GLU A 27 6.19 2.83 11.21
C GLU A 27 6.31 2.73 9.69
N GLU A 28 7.39 3.28 9.13
CA GLU A 28 7.66 3.26 7.69
C GLU A 28 8.85 2.36 7.40
N VAL A 29 8.67 1.47 6.43
CA VAL A 29 9.75 0.62 5.90
C VAL A 29 9.77 0.76 4.40
N ARG A 30 10.94 1.09 3.85
CA ARG A 30 11.17 1.19 2.42
C ARG A 30 11.93 -0.03 1.91
N VAL A 31 11.50 -0.50 0.75
CA VAL A 31 12.11 -1.63 0.03
C VAL A 31 12.41 -1.23 -1.41
N PRO A 32 13.29 -1.94 -2.13
CA PRO A 32 13.71 -1.50 -3.47
C PRO A 32 12.58 -1.28 -4.46
N GLY A 33 11.62 -2.16 -4.52
CA GLY A 33 10.52 -2.05 -5.49
C GLY A 33 9.27 -2.77 -5.06
N THR A 34 8.28 -2.74 -5.94
CA THR A 34 6.96 -3.36 -5.68
C THR A 34 7.06 -4.87 -5.44
N PHE A 35 7.98 -5.55 -6.10
CA PHE A 35 8.13 -7.00 -5.93
C PHE A 35 8.59 -7.39 -4.52
N GLU A 36 9.29 -6.53 -3.82
CA GLU A 36 9.76 -6.76 -2.46
C GLU A 36 8.75 -6.36 -1.37
N VAL A 37 7.71 -5.59 -1.74
CA VAL A 37 6.69 -5.12 -0.79
C VAL A 37 5.98 -6.27 -0.07
N PRO A 38 5.57 -7.37 -0.73
CA PRO A 38 4.89 -8.47 -0.03
C PRO A 38 5.72 -9.08 1.11
N LEU A 39 7.03 -9.23 0.93
CA LEU A 39 7.88 -9.73 2.01
C LEU A 39 7.94 -8.76 3.19
N ALA A 40 8.03 -7.47 2.92
CA ALA A 40 8.01 -6.44 3.97
C ALA A 40 6.67 -6.45 4.73
N VAL A 41 5.56 -6.59 4.01
CA VAL A 41 4.22 -6.71 4.61
C VAL A 41 4.14 -7.96 5.51
N LYS A 42 4.59 -9.11 5.02
CA LYS A 42 4.63 -10.34 5.81
C LYS A 42 5.38 -10.16 7.14
N ARG A 43 6.53 -9.49 7.09
CA ARG A 43 7.34 -9.22 8.29
C ARG A 43 6.62 -8.26 9.24
N ALA A 44 5.99 -7.22 8.71
CA ALA A 44 5.22 -6.26 9.50
C ALA A 44 4.03 -6.92 10.21
N LEU A 45 3.32 -7.82 9.54
CA LEU A 45 2.16 -8.51 10.10
C LEU A 45 2.47 -9.35 11.34
N ARG A 46 3.73 -9.79 11.49
CA ARG A 46 4.19 -10.50 12.72
C ARG A 46 4.09 -9.65 13.98
N LYS A 47 4.18 -8.32 13.83
CA LYS A 47 4.05 -7.38 14.96
C LYS A 47 2.57 -7.08 15.30
N LYS A 48 1.63 -7.65 14.57
CA LYS A 48 0.18 -7.47 14.76
C LYS A 48 -0.25 -6.00 14.77
N PRO A 49 0.10 -5.23 13.72
CA PRO A 49 -0.37 -3.84 13.61
C PRO A 49 -1.88 -3.78 13.40
N ASP A 50 -2.48 -2.61 13.56
CA ASP A 50 -3.90 -2.40 13.27
C ASP A 50 -4.20 -2.43 11.77
N ALA A 51 -3.26 -2.03 10.94
CA ALA A 51 -3.32 -2.13 9.49
C ALA A 51 -1.92 -2.00 8.89
N VAL A 52 -1.75 -2.44 7.65
CA VAL A 52 -0.53 -2.24 6.86
C VAL A 52 -0.91 -1.60 5.53
N LEU A 53 -0.23 -0.52 5.17
CA LEU A 53 -0.31 0.06 3.83
C LEU A 53 0.82 -0.49 2.96
N ALA A 54 0.46 -0.96 1.77
CA ALA A 54 1.40 -1.36 0.73
C ALA A 54 1.36 -0.31 -0.38
N LEU A 55 2.39 0.50 -0.47
CA LEU A 55 2.48 1.62 -1.40
C LEU A 55 3.63 1.42 -2.38
N GLY A 56 3.41 1.80 -3.63
CA GLY A 56 4.44 1.75 -4.67
C GLY A 56 3.88 2.15 -6.02
N LEU A 57 4.77 2.50 -6.93
CA LEU A 57 4.44 2.83 -8.30
C LEU A 57 5.13 1.87 -9.26
N VAL A 58 4.41 1.37 -10.24
CA VAL A 58 4.95 0.53 -11.32
C VAL A 58 4.60 1.14 -12.67
N TRP A 59 5.60 1.39 -13.50
CA TRP A 59 5.39 1.79 -14.87
C TRP A 59 5.03 0.57 -15.72
N GLN A 60 3.84 0.60 -16.30
CA GLN A 60 3.37 -0.39 -17.25
C GLN A 60 3.88 -0.02 -18.65
N GLY A 61 4.89 -0.77 -19.11
CA GLY A 61 5.49 -0.58 -20.42
C GLY A 61 4.94 -1.54 -21.48
N GLU A 62 5.73 -1.73 -22.53
CA GLU A 62 5.38 -2.61 -23.66
C GLU A 62 5.45 -4.10 -23.33
N THR A 63 6.14 -4.47 -22.23
CA THR A 63 6.28 -5.86 -21.80
C THR A 63 5.28 -6.20 -20.69
N ALA A 64 4.98 -7.48 -20.53
CA ALA A 64 4.11 -7.98 -19.46
C ALA A 64 4.75 -7.96 -18.06
N HIS A 65 6.00 -7.52 -17.92
CA HIS A 65 6.75 -7.58 -16.67
C HIS A 65 6.04 -6.85 -15.51
N ALA A 66 5.58 -5.63 -15.77
CA ALA A 66 4.87 -4.85 -14.76
C ALA A 66 3.57 -5.52 -14.30
N ASP A 67 2.82 -6.10 -15.24
CA ASP A 67 1.57 -6.79 -14.93
C ASP A 67 1.81 -8.06 -14.10
N LEU A 68 2.88 -8.81 -14.41
CA LEU A 68 3.28 -9.98 -13.62
C LEU A 68 3.64 -9.59 -12.18
N ILE A 69 4.36 -8.50 -11.98
CA ILE A 69 4.71 -8.00 -10.65
C ILE A 69 3.45 -7.59 -9.89
N LEU A 70 2.59 -6.79 -10.51
CA LEU A 70 1.36 -6.30 -9.89
C LEU A 70 0.42 -7.45 -9.53
N ASN A 71 0.21 -8.40 -10.42
CA ASN A 71 -0.65 -9.54 -10.18
C ASN A 71 -0.13 -10.43 -9.05
N SER A 72 1.16 -10.75 -9.06
CA SER A 72 1.78 -11.58 -8.03
C SER A 72 1.75 -10.90 -6.66
N ALA A 73 2.06 -9.61 -6.61
CA ALA A 73 2.00 -8.84 -5.37
C ALA A 73 0.56 -8.74 -4.85
N THR A 74 -0.41 -8.48 -5.73
CA THR A 74 -1.82 -8.39 -5.37
C THR A 74 -2.32 -9.68 -4.73
N GLU A 75 -2.03 -10.82 -5.32
CA GLU A 75 -2.42 -12.12 -4.77
C GLU A 75 -1.79 -12.38 -3.41
N ALA A 76 -0.50 -12.10 -3.27
CA ALA A 76 0.22 -12.29 -2.01
C ALA A 76 -0.35 -11.41 -0.89
N LEU A 77 -0.63 -10.14 -1.17
CA LEU A 77 -1.20 -9.22 -0.20
C LEU A 77 -2.61 -9.61 0.23
N MET A 78 -3.46 -10.01 -0.73
CA MET A 78 -4.81 -10.48 -0.42
C MET A 78 -4.79 -11.71 0.47
N ARG A 79 -3.94 -12.68 0.14
CA ARG A 79 -3.79 -13.91 0.94
C ARG A 79 -3.36 -13.60 2.37
N MET A 80 -2.34 -12.76 2.54
CA MET A 80 -1.84 -12.39 3.87
C MET A 80 -2.90 -11.64 4.69
N MET A 81 -3.67 -10.76 4.06
CA MET A 81 -4.76 -10.05 4.73
C MET A 81 -5.83 -11.03 5.27
N ILE A 82 -6.26 -11.96 4.44
CA ILE A 82 -7.27 -12.94 4.83
C ILE A 82 -6.76 -13.91 5.89
N GLU A 83 -5.52 -14.40 5.75
CA GLU A 83 -4.92 -15.34 6.71
C GLU A 83 -4.64 -14.73 8.08
N THR A 84 -4.30 -13.45 8.13
CA THR A 84 -3.94 -12.77 9.39
C THR A 84 -5.09 -12.02 10.05
N ASP A 85 -6.18 -11.80 9.33
CA ASP A 85 -7.28 -10.94 9.78
C ASP A 85 -6.83 -9.49 10.11
N ILE A 86 -5.75 -9.04 9.47
CA ILE A 86 -5.22 -7.68 9.59
C ILE A 86 -5.38 -6.98 8.25
N PRO A 87 -6.02 -5.80 8.20
CA PRO A 87 -6.17 -5.06 6.96
C PRO A 87 -4.82 -4.76 6.29
N VAL A 88 -4.71 -5.13 5.02
CA VAL A 88 -3.59 -4.76 4.15
C VAL A 88 -4.15 -3.91 3.02
N LEU A 89 -3.86 -2.62 3.03
CA LEU A 89 -4.36 -1.67 2.06
C LEU A 89 -3.44 -1.67 0.85
N HIS A 90 -3.88 -2.30 -0.23
CA HIS A 90 -3.12 -2.46 -1.46
C HIS A 90 -3.27 -1.22 -2.33
N HIS A 91 -2.21 -0.42 -2.39
CA HIS A 91 -2.08 0.72 -3.29
C HIS A 91 -0.73 0.70 -4.01
N LEU A 92 -0.45 -0.46 -4.63
CA LEU A 92 0.61 -0.62 -5.61
C LEU A 92 0.02 -0.20 -6.96
N VAL A 93 0.43 0.97 -7.43
CA VAL A 93 -0.22 1.68 -8.53
C VAL A 93 0.50 1.40 -9.84
N GLY A 94 -0.20 0.80 -10.80
CA GLY A 94 0.28 0.68 -12.17
C GLY A 94 -0.13 1.91 -12.99
N VAL A 95 0.83 2.52 -13.70
CA VAL A 95 0.59 3.69 -14.52
C VAL A 95 1.25 3.56 -15.89
N LYS A 96 0.67 4.21 -16.89
CA LYS A 96 1.18 4.25 -18.27
C LYS A 96 1.72 5.61 -18.66
N THR A 97 1.31 6.68 -17.98
CA THR A 97 1.69 8.05 -18.29
C THR A 97 2.16 8.80 -17.05
N GLU A 98 3.00 9.81 -17.26
CA GLU A 98 3.44 10.69 -16.18
C GLU A 98 2.27 11.42 -15.52
N LYS A 99 1.27 11.82 -16.30
CA LYS A 99 0.05 12.43 -15.76
C LYS A 99 -0.65 11.51 -14.79
N GLN A 100 -0.81 10.22 -15.12
CA GLN A 100 -1.40 9.24 -14.21
C GLN A 100 -0.58 9.10 -12.92
N ALA A 101 0.74 9.05 -13.03
CA ALA A 101 1.63 8.96 -11.87
C ALA A 101 1.49 10.19 -10.96
N ARG A 102 1.49 11.38 -11.52
CA ARG A 102 1.30 12.63 -10.77
C ARG A 102 -0.07 12.69 -10.08
N ASP A 103 -1.14 12.41 -10.81
CA ASP A 103 -2.49 12.46 -10.25
C ASP A 103 -2.67 11.51 -9.08
N ARG A 104 -2.14 10.29 -9.19
CA ARG A 104 -2.32 9.22 -8.20
C ARG A 104 -1.33 9.23 -7.04
N CYS A 105 -0.19 9.89 -7.21
CA CYS A 105 0.85 9.90 -6.17
C CYS A 105 1.11 11.29 -5.58
N LEU A 106 0.87 12.35 -6.33
CA LEU A 106 1.19 13.73 -5.93
C LEU A 106 -0.03 14.66 -5.89
N GLY A 107 -1.10 14.30 -6.57
CA GLY A 107 -2.25 15.17 -6.82
C GLY A 107 -3.53 14.77 -6.08
N LYS A 108 -4.65 15.13 -6.68
CA LYS A 108 -5.99 14.99 -6.10
C LYS A 108 -6.43 13.54 -5.86
N LEU A 109 -5.93 12.61 -6.67
CA LEU A 109 -6.26 11.19 -6.58
C LEU A 109 -5.19 10.40 -5.80
N ASN A 110 -4.53 11.04 -4.86
CA ASN A 110 -3.41 10.46 -4.13
C ASN A 110 -3.80 9.13 -3.47
N ARG A 111 -3.15 8.06 -3.92
CA ARG A 111 -3.43 6.69 -3.46
C ARG A 111 -2.92 6.42 -2.05
N GLY A 112 -1.93 7.15 -1.59
CA GLY A 112 -1.47 7.09 -0.20
C GLY A 112 -2.53 7.61 0.76
N ARG A 113 -3.17 8.72 0.41
CA ARG A 113 -4.30 9.27 1.18
C ARG A 113 -5.46 8.29 1.23
N GLU A 114 -5.87 7.77 0.08
CA GLU A 114 -6.95 6.79 -0.03
C GLU A 114 -6.68 5.55 0.82
N ALA A 115 -5.45 5.02 0.76
CA ALA A 115 -5.04 3.89 1.58
C ALA A 115 -5.17 4.16 3.08
N ALA A 116 -4.71 5.32 3.53
CA ALA A 116 -4.79 5.71 4.94
C ALA A 116 -6.24 5.90 5.41
N GLU A 117 -7.09 6.53 4.60
CA GLU A 117 -8.52 6.67 4.90
C GLU A 117 -9.21 5.32 4.98
N ALA A 118 -8.90 4.40 4.05
CA ALA A 118 -9.42 3.03 4.09
C ALA A 118 -8.95 2.28 5.34
N ALA A 119 -7.70 2.45 5.75
CA ALA A 119 -7.17 1.86 6.97
C ALA A 119 -7.94 2.32 8.21
N LEU A 120 -8.24 3.61 8.32
CA LEU A 120 -9.03 4.14 9.44
C LEU A 120 -10.46 3.60 9.43
N ARG A 121 -11.08 3.44 8.26
CA ARG A 121 -12.40 2.83 8.15
C ARG A 121 -12.38 1.37 8.60
N MET A 122 -11.39 0.60 8.17
CA MET A 122 -11.24 -0.80 8.59
C MET A 122 -10.98 -0.93 10.08
N TRP A 123 -10.22 -0.01 10.65
CA TRP A 123 -9.98 0.02 12.09
C TRP A 123 -11.27 0.24 12.89
N LYS A 124 -12.16 1.11 12.43
CA LYS A 124 -13.48 1.33 13.05
C LYS A 124 -14.37 0.09 12.98
N LEU A 125 -14.17 -0.76 11.99
CA LEU A 125 -14.90 -2.03 11.83
C LEU A 125 -14.27 -3.18 12.64
N LYS A 126 -13.17 -2.93 13.33
CA LYS A 126 -12.50 -3.94 14.18
C LYS A 126 -13.48 -4.47 15.22
N GLY A 127 -13.72 -5.77 15.18
CA GLY A 127 -14.69 -6.42 16.06
C GLY A 127 -16.08 -6.66 15.45
N VAL A 128 -16.41 -6.03 14.33
CA VAL A 128 -17.62 -6.36 13.58
C VAL A 128 -17.47 -7.78 13.01
N GLY A 129 -18.45 -8.65 13.26
CA GLY A 129 -18.40 -10.03 12.78
C GLY A 129 -17.49 -10.96 13.59
N ARG A 130 -16.83 -10.49 14.63
CA ARG A 130 -16.19 -11.37 15.61
C ARG A 130 -17.29 -11.94 16.48
N GLY A 131 -17.84 -13.08 16.03
CA GLY A 131 -18.88 -13.78 16.74
C GLY A 131 -18.47 -14.12 18.18
N ARG A 132 -19.44 -14.13 19.01
CA ARG A 132 -19.31 -14.58 20.41
C ARG A 132 -19.18 -16.08 20.48
#